data_3b4dd76c1f4804f6ad685f051a30328a
#
_entry.id   3b4dd76c1f4804f6ad685f051a30328a
#
_cell.length_a   1.000
_cell.length_b   1.000
_cell.length_c   1.000
_cell.angle_alpha   90.00
_cell.angle_beta   90.00
_cell.angle_gamma   90.00
#
_symmetry.space_group_name_H-M   'P 1'
#
loop_
_entity.id
_entity.type
_entity.pdbx_description
1 polymer ?
#
loop_
_entity_poly.entity_id
_entity_poly.type
_entity_poly.pdbx_seq_one_letter_code
_entity_poly.pdbx_strand_id
1 'polypeptide(L)'
;FLDFENDLNVSRTEFGLAIGIQMFLWGLTAPLFGLLADKFGGNKAVFLGFLVFGLGIFLLYNGPNTGIYFQLSLGLLVGTALGATAMSVPVSEVGKHFSNEKRTLATGIVTASASVGYFITPLFTKYSLIEFGWQNTLVYYLYFIVIGLIASIFLIPVKKSSSQDIQIDKNQTFIAAIKEAFTHKGYVLLVCGFFVCGFQIALVATHIPAY
;
A
#
# COMPACT_ATOMS: atom_id res chain seq x y z
N PHE A 1 -3.65 -19.99 8.42
CA PHE A 1 -2.27 -19.89 8.93
C PHE A 1 -1.60 -21.24 9.00
N LEU A 2 -2.25 -22.25 9.58
CA LEU A 2 -1.73 -23.61 9.69
C LEU A 2 -1.47 -24.27 8.33
N ASP A 3 -2.28 -23.95 7.33
CA ASP A 3 -2.13 -24.51 5.97
C ASP A 3 -0.89 -23.91 5.27
N PHE A 4 -0.58 -22.65 5.51
CA PHE A 4 0.63 -22.00 4.99
C PHE A 4 1.92 -22.53 5.64
N GLU A 5 1.87 -22.84 6.93
CA GLU A 5 3.02 -23.39 7.67
C GLU A 5 3.41 -24.77 7.15
N ASN A 6 2.40 -25.60 6.84
CA ASN A 6 2.62 -26.96 6.37
C ASN A 6 2.99 -27.04 4.87
N ASP A 7 2.36 -26.21 4.03
CA ASP A 7 2.52 -26.27 2.58
C ASP A 7 3.74 -25.47 2.06
N LEU A 8 4.07 -24.35 2.71
CA LEU A 8 5.17 -23.47 2.30
C LEU A 8 6.45 -23.67 3.11
N ASN A 9 6.43 -24.54 4.14
CA ASN A 9 7.57 -24.76 5.03
C ASN A 9 8.16 -23.46 5.63
N VAL A 10 7.27 -22.49 5.91
CA VAL A 10 7.59 -21.16 6.45
C VAL A 10 7.18 -21.10 7.91
N SER A 11 8.15 -20.85 8.79
CA SER A 11 7.87 -20.71 10.23
C SER A 11 7.06 -19.45 10.55
N ARG A 12 6.36 -19.45 11.70
CA ARG A 12 5.63 -18.27 12.20
C ARG A 12 6.54 -17.04 12.36
N THR A 13 7.80 -17.26 12.71
CA THR A 13 8.79 -16.20 12.85
C THR A 13 9.12 -15.58 11.49
N GLU A 14 9.32 -16.38 10.45
CA GLU A 14 9.60 -15.91 9.09
C GLU A 14 8.40 -15.16 8.51
N PHE A 15 7.17 -15.64 8.78
CA PHE A 15 5.95 -14.92 8.40
C PHE A 15 5.85 -13.57 9.11
N GLY A 16 6.04 -13.53 10.43
CA GLY A 16 6.02 -12.28 11.19
C GLY A 16 7.08 -11.30 10.72
N LEU A 17 8.29 -11.81 10.39
CA LEU A 17 9.37 -10.99 9.83
C LEU A 17 9.00 -10.42 8.45
N ALA A 18 8.40 -11.21 7.57
CA ALA A 18 7.93 -10.73 6.25
C ALA A 18 6.89 -9.61 6.39
N ILE A 19 5.92 -9.75 7.30
CA ILE A 19 4.94 -8.70 7.59
C ILE A 19 5.62 -7.46 8.19
N GLY A 20 6.58 -7.62 9.08
CA GLY A 20 7.36 -6.51 9.64
C GLY A 20 8.12 -5.73 8.55
N ILE A 21 8.82 -6.43 7.65
CA ILE A 21 9.50 -5.84 6.50
C ILE A 21 8.50 -5.14 5.58
N GLN A 22 7.37 -5.76 5.31
CA GLN A 22 6.29 -5.19 4.48
C GLN A 22 5.78 -3.86 5.04
N MET A 23 5.45 -3.80 6.33
CA MET A 23 4.97 -2.58 6.98
C MET A 23 6.03 -1.48 7.01
N PHE A 24 7.28 -1.85 7.28
CA PHE A 24 8.39 -0.91 7.26
C PHE A 24 8.61 -0.30 5.87
N LEU A 25 8.65 -1.13 4.83
CA LEU A 25 8.82 -0.69 3.45
C LEU A 25 7.63 0.11 2.94
N TRP A 26 6.41 -0.26 3.31
CA TRP A 26 5.23 0.55 3.01
C TRP A 26 5.40 2.00 3.50
N GLY A 27 5.77 2.18 4.78
CA GLY A 27 6.01 3.50 5.34
C GLY A 27 7.16 4.25 4.65
N LEU A 28 8.28 3.56 4.39
CA LEU A 28 9.46 4.15 3.78
C LEU A 28 9.26 4.56 2.32
N THR A 29 8.51 3.76 1.55
CA THR A 29 8.32 3.98 0.11
C THR A 29 7.15 4.90 -0.21
N ALA A 30 6.19 5.08 0.69
CA ALA A 30 5.04 5.97 0.48
C ALA A 30 5.45 7.41 0.11
N PRO A 31 6.40 8.09 0.79
CA PRO A 31 6.87 9.41 0.37
C PRO A 31 7.57 9.40 -1.00
N LEU A 32 8.30 8.33 -1.33
CA LEU A 32 8.98 8.19 -2.61
C LEU A 32 7.98 8.08 -3.77
N PHE A 33 6.94 7.28 -3.61
CA PHE A 33 5.86 7.19 -4.60
C PHE A 33 5.01 8.46 -4.64
N GLY A 34 4.87 9.19 -3.54
CA GLY A 34 4.29 10.53 -3.54
C GLY A 34 5.06 11.49 -4.45
N LEU A 35 6.39 11.56 -4.31
CA LEU A 35 7.27 12.35 -5.19
C LEU A 35 7.18 11.90 -6.66
N LEU A 36 7.12 10.59 -6.89
CA LEU A 36 6.98 10.03 -8.23
C LEU A 36 5.65 10.46 -8.85
N ALA A 37 4.57 10.41 -8.07
CA ALA A 37 3.24 10.86 -8.47
C ALA A 37 3.20 12.36 -8.79
N ASP A 38 3.89 13.18 -8.01
CA ASP A 38 3.97 14.63 -8.24
C ASP A 38 4.79 14.98 -9.49
N LYS A 39 5.83 14.19 -9.80
CA LYS A 39 6.71 14.44 -10.95
C LYS A 39 6.17 13.86 -12.25
N PHE A 40 5.66 12.65 -12.24
CA PHE A 40 5.30 11.87 -13.43
C PHE A 40 3.78 11.65 -13.58
N GLY A 41 3.00 11.99 -12.56
CA GLY A 41 1.57 11.75 -12.46
C GLY A 41 1.22 10.53 -11.62
N GLY A 42 0.14 10.61 -10.84
CA GLY A 42 -0.26 9.55 -9.93
C GLY A 42 -0.64 8.25 -10.62
N ASN A 43 -1.20 8.32 -11.84
CA ASN A 43 -1.51 7.14 -12.63
C ASN A 43 -0.28 6.26 -12.89
N LYS A 44 0.86 6.86 -13.24
CA LYS A 44 2.11 6.13 -13.49
C LYS A 44 2.69 5.54 -12.20
N ALA A 45 2.61 6.29 -11.10
CA ALA A 45 3.06 5.82 -9.80
C ALA A 45 2.24 4.62 -9.31
N VAL A 46 0.91 4.69 -9.41
CA VAL A 46 -0.01 3.60 -9.05
C VAL A 46 0.16 2.40 -9.98
N PHE A 47 0.30 2.64 -11.29
CA PHE A 47 0.56 1.58 -12.27
C PHE A 47 1.85 0.81 -11.95
N LEU A 48 2.94 1.53 -11.68
CA LEU A 48 4.21 0.92 -11.26
C LEU A 48 4.05 0.14 -9.96
N GLY A 49 3.29 0.67 -9.00
CA GLY A 49 2.98 -0.02 -7.76
C GLY A 49 2.26 -1.35 -7.99
N PHE A 50 1.24 -1.38 -8.85
CA PHE A 50 0.54 -2.63 -9.19
C PHE A 50 1.44 -3.61 -9.96
N LEU A 51 2.36 -3.14 -10.82
CA LEU A 51 3.34 -4.03 -11.46
C LEU A 51 4.25 -4.70 -10.44
N VAL A 52 4.79 -3.93 -9.48
CA VAL A 52 5.65 -4.47 -8.42
C VAL A 52 4.85 -5.41 -7.52
N PHE A 53 3.58 -5.10 -7.23
CA PHE A 53 2.69 -5.96 -6.46
C PHE A 53 2.46 -7.30 -7.19
N GLY A 54 2.11 -7.24 -8.48
CA GLY A 54 1.92 -8.43 -9.30
C GLY A 54 3.17 -9.30 -9.39
N LEU A 55 4.34 -8.67 -9.51
CA LEU A 55 5.62 -9.39 -9.50
C LEU A 55 5.84 -10.09 -8.14
N GLY A 56 5.52 -9.44 -7.02
CA GLY A 56 5.62 -10.03 -5.69
C GLY A 56 4.73 -11.27 -5.53
N ILE A 57 3.46 -11.18 -5.92
CA ILE A 57 2.53 -12.32 -5.86
C ILE A 57 2.93 -13.42 -6.86
N PHE A 58 3.39 -13.05 -8.05
CA PHE A 58 3.86 -14.01 -9.05
C PHE A 58 5.10 -14.79 -8.59
N LEU A 59 6.06 -14.11 -7.94
CA LEU A 59 7.22 -14.76 -7.34
C LEU A 59 6.82 -15.67 -6.16
N LEU A 60 5.85 -15.25 -5.37
CA LEU A 60 5.32 -16.09 -4.29
C LEU A 60 4.66 -17.38 -4.85
N TYR A 61 3.97 -17.27 -5.98
CA TYR A 61 3.31 -18.40 -6.63
C TYR A 61 4.30 -19.40 -7.24
N ASN A 62 5.36 -18.92 -7.92
CA ASN A 62 6.31 -19.77 -8.66
C ASN A 62 7.63 -20.03 -7.92
N GLY A 63 7.87 -19.33 -6.82
CA GLY A 63 9.14 -19.41 -6.10
C GLY A 63 9.27 -20.70 -5.28
N PRO A 64 10.51 -21.06 -4.92
CA PRO A 64 10.73 -22.15 -3.98
C PRO A 64 10.14 -21.81 -2.61
N ASN A 65 9.56 -22.81 -1.95
CA ASN A 65 8.95 -22.70 -0.63
C ASN A 65 10.05 -22.52 0.45
N THR A 66 10.70 -21.35 0.45
CA THR A 66 11.75 -21.00 1.41
C THR A 66 11.45 -19.66 2.06
N GLY A 67 11.78 -19.50 3.33
CA GLY A 67 11.55 -18.27 4.10
C GLY A 67 12.14 -17.01 3.43
N ILE A 68 13.30 -17.12 2.75
CA ILE A 68 13.92 -16.00 2.04
C ILE A 68 13.06 -15.53 0.85
N TYR A 69 12.54 -16.45 0.06
CA TYR A 69 11.66 -16.11 -1.06
C TYR A 69 10.36 -15.47 -0.58
N PHE A 70 9.83 -15.95 0.53
CA PHE A 70 8.66 -15.38 1.17
C PHE A 70 8.92 -13.94 1.65
N GLN A 71 10.08 -13.67 2.24
CA GLN A 71 10.48 -12.32 2.67
C GLN A 71 10.70 -11.39 1.47
N LEU A 72 11.30 -11.86 0.38
CA LEU A 72 11.51 -11.07 -0.84
C LEU A 72 10.19 -10.76 -1.54
N SER A 73 9.29 -11.73 -1.66
CA SER A 73 8.01 -11.55 -2.36
C SER A 73 7.02 -10.72 -1.53
N LEU A 74 6.63 -11.18 -0.36
CA LEU A 74 5.66 -10.50 0.51
C LEU A 74 6.28 -9.31 1.27
N GLY A 75 7.46 -9.48 1.81
CA GLY A 75 8.11 -8.41 2.58
C GLY A 75 8.56 -7.27 1.69
N LEU A 76 9.48 -7.54 0.75
CA LEU A 76 10.13 -6.50 -0.03
C LEU A 76 9.23 -5.97 -1.16
N LEU A 77 8.76 -6.84 -2.05
CA LEU A 77 8.04 -6.39 -3.26
C LEU A 77 6.63 -5.89 -2.92
N VAL A 78 5.84 -6.66 -2.19
CA VAL A 78 4.50 -6.22 -1.81
C VAL A 78 4.57 -5.02 -0.86
N GLY A 79 5.50 -4.99 0.10
CA GLY A 79 5.71 -3.84 0.98
C GLY A 79 6.03 -2.55 0.21
N THR A 80 6.93 -2.63 -0.76
CA THR A 80 7.26 -1.50 -1.64
C THR A 80 6.05 -1.06 -2.48
N ALA A 81 5.30 -2.00 -3.03
CA ALA A 81 4.13 -1.74 -3.85
C ALA A 81 3.00 -1.02 -3.08
N LEU A 82 2.80 -1.36 -1.81
CA LEU A 82 1.82 -0.71 -0.95
C LEU A 82 2.09 0.79 -0.78
N GLY A 83 3.33 1.24 -0.84
CA GLY A 83 3.67 2.66 -0.84
C GLY A 83 3.03 3.46 -1.98
N ALA A 84 2.79 2.81 -3.12
CA ALA A 84 2.14 3.43 -4.29
C ALA A 84 0.63 3.18 -4.34
N THR A 85 0.19 1.97 -3.97
CA THR A 85 -1.19 1.50 -4.22
C THR A 85 -2.12 1.70 -3.03
N ALA A 86 -1.57 1.89 -1.81
CA ALA A 86 -2.36 2.17 -0.63
C ALA A 86 -2.99 3.58 -0.69
N MET A 87 -3.42 4.11 0.45
CA MET A 87 -4.26 5.32 0.48
C MET A 87 -3.57 6.61 0.04
N SER A 88 -2.25 6.76 0.24
CA SER A 88 -1.55 8.05 0.10
C SER A 88 -1.63 8.64 -1.31
N VAL A 89 -1.24 7.88 -2.32
CA VAL A 89 -1.24 8.34 -3.72
C VAL A 89 -2.67 8.43 -4.29
N PRO A 90 -3.54 7.40 -4.18
CA PRO A 90 -4.91 7.48 -4.69
C PRO A 90 -5.74 8.61 -4.09
N VAL A 91 -5.68 8.82 -2.78
CA VAL A 91 -6.42 9.91 -2.10
C VAL A 91 -5.91 11.28 -2.55
N SER A 92 -4.58 11.43 -2.68
CA SER A 92 -3.98 12.68 -3.18
C SER A 92 -4.43 12.98 -4.61
N GLU A 93 -4.41 11.99 -5.50
CA GLU A 93 -4.82 12.17 -6.89
C GLU A 93 -6.30 12.52 -7.02
N VAL A 94 -7.18 11.81 -6.31
CA VAL A 94 -8.61 12.13 -6.29
C VAL A 94 -8.83 13.55 -5.75
N GLY A 95 -8.11 13.94 -4.70
CA GLY A 95 -8.19 15.28 -4.15
C GLY A 95 -7.82 16.40 -5.14
N LYS A 96 -6.97 16.12 -6.13
CA LYS A 96 -6.59 17.07 -7.19
C LYS A 96 -7.66 17.24 -8.28
N HIS A 97 -8.57 16.27 -8.46
CA HIS A 97 -9.57 16.26 -9.54
C HIS A 97 -10.86 17.00 -9.18
N PHE A 98 -11.13 17.20 -7.89
CA PHE A 98 -12.40 17.78 -7.44
C PHE A 98 -12.21 19.21 -6.91
N SER A 99 -13.25 20.06 -7.12
CA SER A 99 -13.31 21.40 -6.52
C SER A 99 -13.28 21.30 -4.98
N ASN A 100 -12.86 22.38 -4.32
CA ASN A 100 -12.73 22.42 -2.86
C ASN A 100 -14.01 21.97 -2.12
N GLU A 101 -15.19 22.27 -2.65
CA GLU A 101 -16.48 21.87 -2.08
C GLU A 101 -16.72 20.35 -2.10
N LYS A 102 -16.30 19.68 -3.19
CA LYS A 102 -16.51 18.24 -3.41
C LYS A 102 -15.32 17.38 -3.01
N ARG A 103 -14.18 18.00 -2.75
CA ARG A 103 -12.91 17.32 -2.44
C ARG A 103 -13.03 16.43 -1.22
N THR A 104 -13.61 16.95 -0.13
CA THR A 104 -13.80 16.20 1.12
C THR A 104 -14.68 14.96 0.92
N LEU A 105 -15.78 15.12 0.16
CA LEU A 105 -16.66 14.00 -0.16
C LEU A 105 -15.95 12.95 -1.02
N ALA A 106 -15.24 13.37 -2.07
CA ALA A 106 -14.53 12.46 -2.97
C ALA A 106 -13.43 11.68 -2.25
N THR A 107 -12.60 12.35 -1.44
CA THR A 107 -11.56 11.70 -0.64
C THR A 107 -12.16 10.80 0.44
N GLY A 108 -13.29 11.18 1.03
CA GLY A 108 -14.05 10.36 1.98
C GLY A 108 -14.56 9.06 1.35
N ILE A 109 -15.08 9.09 0.13
CA ILE A 109 -15.53 7.89 -0.60
C ILE A 109 -14.36 6.95 -0.87
N VAL A 110 -13.21 7.46 -1.31
CA VAL A 110 -12.01 6.63 -1.54
C VAL A 110 -11.55 5.97 -0.25
N THR A 111 -11.52 6.71 0.85
CA THR A 111 -11.16 6.17 2.17
C THR A 111 -12.15 5.11 2.65
N ALA A 112 -13.45 5.35 2.49
CA ALA A 112 -14.49 4.38 2.82
C ALA A 112 -14.37 3.10 1.98
N SER A 113 -14.04 3.22 0.70
CA SER A 113 -13.81 2.05 -0.19
C SER A 113 -12.68 1.17 0.31
N ALA A 114 -11.60 1.75 0.85
CA ALA A 114 -10.53 0.98 1.48
C ALA A 114 -11.03 0.18 2.69
N SER A 115 -11.87 0.77 3.52
CA SER A 115 -12.47 0.07 4.69
C SER A 115 -13.35 -1.10 4.26
N VAL A 116 -14.13 -0.93 3.18
CA VAL A 116 -14.91 -2.02 2.59
C VAL A 116 -13.99 -3.15 2.09
N GLY A 117 -12.88 -2.79 1.45
CA GLY A 117 -11.85 -3.75 1.03
C GLY A 117 -11.27 -4.53 2.21
N TYR A 118 -10.94 -3.86 3.31
CA TYR A 118 -10.44 -4.50 4.54
C TYR A 118 -11.46 -5.48 5.15
N PHE A 119 -12.75 -5.22 5.00
CA PHE A 119 -13.79 -6.13 5.48
C PHE A 119 -13.98 -7.34 4.55
N ILE A 120 -14.05 -7.12 3.24
CA ILE A 120 -14.35 -8.17 2.25
C ILE A 120 -13.16 -9.11 2.04
N THR A 121 -11.93 -8.58 1.99
CA THR A 121 -10.73 -9.35 1.66
C THR A 121 -10.50 -10.55 2.58
N PRO A 122 -10.57 -10.47 3.92
CA PRO A 122 -10.38 -11.63 4.78
C PRO A 122 -11.44 -12.71 4.59
N LEU A 123 -12.69 -12.32 4.35
CA LEU A 123 -13.79 -13.26 4.08
C LEU A 123 -13.55 -14.00 2.77
N PHE A 124 -13.22 -13.28 1.71
CA PHE A 124 -12.87 -13.84 0.41
C PHE A 124 -11.65 -14.76 0.51
N THR A 125 -10.60 -14.32 1.19
CA THR A 125 -9.37 -15.10 1.39
C THR A 125 -9.66 -16.42 2.10
N LYS A 126 -10.40 -16.36 3.21
CA LYS A 126 -10.78 -17.55 3.97
C LYS A 126 -11.58 -18.55 3.11
N TYR A 127 -12.59 -18.04 2.40
CA TYR A 127 -13.40 -18.88 1.50
C TYR A 127 -12.53 -19.50 0.39
N SER A 128 -11.71 -18.70 -0.26
CA SER A 128 -10.86 -19.15 -1.36
C SER A 128 -9.81 -20.17 -0.91
N LEU A 129 -9.22 -19.99 0.28
CA LEU A 129 -8.26 -20.93 0.86
C LEU A 129 -8.90 -22.31 1.13
N ILE A 130 -10.12 -22.33 1.68
CA ILE A 130 -10.82 -23.56 2.02
C ILE A 130 -11.26 -24.33 0.76
N GLU A 131 -11.82 -23.62 -0.23
CA GLU A 131 -12.41 -24.26 -1.42
C GLU A 131 -11.38 -24.57 -2.53
N PHE A 132 -10.37 -23.69 -2.71
CA PHE A 132 -9.49 -23.75 -3.88
C PHE A 132 -8.01 -23.90 -3.51
N GLY A 133 -7.66 -23.82 -2.23
CA GLY A 133 -6.28 -23.87 -1.76
C GLY A 133 -5.52 -22.55 -1.98
N TRP A 134 -4.30 -22.50 -1.41
CA TRP A 134 -3.51 -21.27 -1.39
C TRP A 134 -2.99 -20.82 -2.77
N GLN A 135 -2.65 -21.78 -3.65
CA GLN A 135 -2.16 -21.48 -4.99
C GLN A 135 -3.21 -20.76 -5.84
N ASN A 136 -4.45 -21.30 -5.89
CA ASN A 136 -5.53 -20.66 -6.61
C ASN A 136 -5.94 -19.32 -5.99
N THR A 137 -5.83 -19.20 -4.67
CA THR A 137 -6.05 -17.92 -3.99
C THR A 137 -5.08 -16.84 -4.46
N LEU A 138 -3.79 -17.17 -4.66
CA LEU A 138 -2.82 -16.24 -5.24
C LEU A 138 -3.14 -15.85 -6.68
N VAL A 139 -3.66 -16.81 -7.48
CA VAL A 139 -4.12 -16.51 -8.85
C VAL A 139 -5.28 -15.53 -8.83
N TYR A 140 -6.25 -15.67 -7.91
CA TYR A 140 -7.33 -14.68 -7.77
C TYR A 140 -6.80 -13.29 -7.39
N TYR A 141 -5.79 -13.20 -6.51
CA TYR A 141 -5.14 -11.93 -6.24
C TYR A 141 -4.47 -11.33 -7.46
N LEU A 142 -3.84 -12.14 -8.32
CA LEU A 142 -3.29 -11.67 -9.59
C LEU A 142 -4.38 -11.07 -10.50
N TYR A 143 -5.58 -11.68 -10.57
CA TYR A 143 -6.70 -11.11 -11.31
C TYR A 143 -7.11 -9.73 -10.75
N PHE A 144 -7.22 -9.58 -9.42
CA PHE A 144 -7.50 -8.28 -8.83
C PHE A 144 -6.41 -7.24 -9.11
N ILE A 145 -5.15 -7.65 -9.14
CA ILE A 145 -4.03 -6.78 -9.49
C ILE A 145 -4.12 -6.34 -10.96
N VAL A 146 -4.46 -7.24 -11.87
CA VAL A 146 -4.67 -6.90 -13.29
C VAL A 146 -5.83 -5.90 -13.45
N ILE A 147 -6.92 -6.07 -12.72
CA ILE A 147 -8.01 -5.08 -12.69
C ILE A 147 -7.50 -3.73 -12.19
N GLY A 148 -6.69 -3.72 -11.14
CA GLY A 148 -6.04 -2.51 -10.61
C GLY A 148 -5.10 -1.85 -11.62
N LEU A 149 -4.31 -2.63 -12.37
CA LEU A 149 -3.48 -2.14 -13.47
C LEU A 149 -4.30 -1.46 -14.55
N ILE A 150 -5.36 -2.10 -15.01
CA ILE A 150 -6.27 -1.53 -16.00
C ILE A 150 -6.91 -0.25 -15.48
N ALA A 151 -7.42 -0.27 -14.24
CA ALA A 151 -8.01 0.91 -13.61
C ALA A 151 -7.00 2.07 -13.49
N SER A 152 -5.73 1.79 -13.20
CA SER A 152 -4.69 2.81 -13.08
C SER A 152 -4.41 3.55 -14.41
N ILE A 153 -4.60 2.87 -15.55
CA ILE A 153 -4.45 3.48 -16.88
C ILE A 153 -5.56 4.51 -17.14
N PHE A 154 -6.76 4.24 -16.64
CA PHE A 154 -7.91 5.15 -16.78
C PHE A 154 -7.88 6.32 -15.78
N LEU A 155 -6.99 6.33 -14.81
CA LEU A 155 -6.74 7.49 -13.96
C LEU A 155 -6.18 8.61 -14.84
N ILE A 156 -7.05 9.59 -15.16
CA ILE A 156 -6.66 10.72 -16.01
C ILE A 156 -5.65 11.59 -15.26
N PRO A 157 -4.43 11.80 -15.80
CA PRO A 157 -3.47 12.67 -15.15
C PRO A 157 -4.01 14.11 -15.13
N VAL A 158 -4.18 14.68 -13.94
CA VAL A 158 -4.55 16.10 -13.83
C VAL A 158 -3.40 16.93 -14.32
N LYS A 159 -3.62 17.67 -15.42
CA LYS A 159 -2.76 18.80 -15.75
C LYS A 159 -2.78 19.74 -14.55
N LYS A 160 -1.63 20.06 -13.97
CA LYS A 160 -1.52 21.01 -12.86
C LYS A 160 -2.41 22.22 -13.14
N SER A 161 -3.58 22.27 -12.48
CA SER A 161 -4.39 23.49 -12.47
C SER A 161 -3.64 24.49 -11.60
N SER A 162 -3.30 25.61 -12.18
CA SER A 162 -2.57 26.72 -11.58
C SER A 162 -3.34 27.48 -10.47
N SER A 163 -4.30 26.83 -9.83
CA SER A 163 -5.24 27.47 -8.92
C SER A 163 -4.98 27.23 -7.43
N GLN A 164 -3.88 26.61 -7.07
CA GLN A 164 -3.37 26.65 -5.70
C GLN A 164 -1.88 26.95 -5.76
N ASP A 165 -1.56 28.25 -5.83
CA ASP A 165 -0.28 28.81 -5.44
C ASP A 165 -0.08 28.64 -3.91
N ILE A 166 0.05 27.39 -3.45
CA ILE A 166 1.01 27.13 -2.40
C ILE A 166 2.33 27.32 -3.13
N GLN A 167 3.02 28.40 -2.82
CA GLN A 167 4.38 28.65 -3.31
C GLN A 167 5.25 27.48 -2.82
N ILE A 168 5.16 26.36 -3.55
CA ILE A 168 6.13 25.29 -3.40
C ILE A 168 7.39 25.88 -3.99
N ASP A 169 8.32 26.22 -3.15
CA ASP A 169 9.65 26.63 -3.57
C ASP A 169 10.20 25.49 -4.45
N LYS A 170 10.18 25.71 -5.76
CA LYS A 170 10.56 24.69 -6.78
C LYS A 170 12.00 24.21 -6.59
N ASN A 171 12.76 24.87 -5.72
CA ASN A 171 14.16 24.56 -5.41
C ASN A 171 14.31 23.80 -4.08
N GLN A 172 13.22 23.51 -3.34
CA GLN A 172 13.31 22.81 -2.07
C GLN A 172 13.68 21.35 -2.31
N THR A 173 14.85 20.97 -1.83
CA THR A 173 15.30 19.58 -1.86
C THR A 173 14.44 18.74 -0.92
N PHE A 174 14.15 17.48 -1.31
CA PHE A 174 13.37 16.54 -0.49
C PHE A 174 13.85 16.45 0.97
N ILE A 175 15.18 16.42 1.18
CA ILE A 175 15.79 16.40 2.53
C ILE A 175 15.49 17.69 3.29
N ALA A 176 15.49 18.86 2.63
CA ALA A 176 15.14 20.12 3.26
C ALA A 176 13.68 20.16 3.71
N ALA A 177 12.77 19.63 2.88
CA ALA A 177 11.34 19.52 3.22
C ALA A 177 11.11 18.60 4.44
N ILE A 178 11.79 17.46 4.50
CA ILE A 178 11.73 16.56 5.67
C ILE A 178 12.25 17.28 6.92
N LYS A 179 13.40 17.94 6.83
CA LYS A 179 13.98 18.65 7.96
C LYS A 179 13.05 19.76 8.48
N GLU A 180 12.44 20.51 7.58
CA GLU A 180 11.45 21.53 7.92
C GLU A 180 10.23 20.93 8.61
N ALA A 181 9.65 19.85 8.07
CA ALA A 181 8.51 19.16 8.66
C ALA A 181 8.80 18.70 10.10
N PHE A 182 9.96 18.10 10.35
CA PHE A 182 10.34 17.67 11.71
C PHE A 182 10.67 18.83 12.66
N THR A 183 10.87 20.05 12.16
CA THR A 183 11.02 21.24 13.01
C THR A 183 9.67 21.72 13.54
N HIS A 184 8.58 21.39 12.86
CA HIS A 184 7.22 21.76 13.26
C HIS A 184 6.69 20.84 14.37
N LYS A 185 6.51 21.37 15.59
CA LYS A 185 6.00 20.60 16.74
C LYS A 185 4.66 19.90 16.46
N GLY A 186 3.75 20.57 15.76
CA GLY A 186 2.46 19.98 15.37
C GLY A 186 2.61 18.77 14.45
N TYR A 187 3.55 18.80 13.51
CA TYR A 187 3.85 17.66 12.64
C TYR A 187 4.41 16.48 13.43
N VAL A 188 5.36 16.73 14.34
CA VAL A 188 5.94 15.67 15.18
C VAL A 188 4.88 15.00 16.07
N LEU A 189 3.99 15.79 16.69
CA LEU A 189 2.88 15.25 17.48
C LEU A 189 1.92 14.42 16.64
N LEU A 190 1.63 14.86 15.41
CA LEU A 190 0.81 14.10 14.47
C LEU A 190 1.47 12.78 14.10
N VAL A 191 2.77 12.77 13.81
CA VAL A 191 3.54 11.55 13.51
C VAL A 191 3.51 10.58 14.70
N CYS A 192 3.69 11.08 15.93
CA CYS A 192 3.58 10.24 17.14
C CYS A 192 2.18 9.63 17.29
N GLY A 193 1.13 10.42 17.05
CA GLY A 193 -0.26 9.91 17.09
C GLY A 193 -0.52 8.83 16.04
N PHE A 194 -0.07 9.05 14.81
CA PHE A 194 -0.18 8.04 13.74
C PHE A 194 0.66 6.79 13.99
N PHE A 195 1.83 6.92 14.64
CA PHE A 195 2.64 5.77 15.05
C PHE A 195 1.87 4.86 16.00
N VAL A 196 1.21 5.43 17.03
CA VAL A 196 0.39 4.65 17.99
C VAL A 196 -0.76 3.95 17.27
N CYS A 197 -1.45 4.65 16.37
CA CYS A 197 -2.53 4.08 15.56
C CYS A 197 -2.02 2.93 14.68
N GLY A 198 -0.92 3.13 13.96
CA GLY A 198 -0.30 2.10 13.12
C GLY A 198 0.14 0.87 13.92
N PHE A 199 0.74 1.08 15.09
CA PHE A 199 1.15 0.02 16.00
C PHE A 199 -0.07 -0.82 16.47
N GLN A 200 -1.16 -0.15 16.86
CA GLN A 200 -2.37 -0.84 17.29
C GLN A 200 -2.98 -1.68 16.16
N ILE A 201 -3.09 -1.13 14.94
CA ILE A 201 -3.64 -1.85 13.79
C ILE A 201 -2.76 -3.06 13.46
N ALA A 202 -1.44 -2.90 13.43
CA ALA A 202 -0.52 -3.99 13.17
C ALA A 202 -0.63 -5.10 14.24
N LEU A 203 -0.69 -4.73 15.52
CA LEU A 203 -0.83 -5.68 16.62
C LEU A 203 -2.13 -6.49 16.50
N VAL A 204 -3.25 -5.80 16.27
CA VAL A 204 -4.57 -6.44 16.17
C VAL A 204 -4.65 -7.33 14.94
N ALA A 205 -4.22 -6.84 13.77
CA ALA A 205 -4.35 -7.58 12.51
C ALA A 205 -3.44 -8.81 12.43
N THR A 206 -2.24 -8.76 13.06
CA THR A 206 -1.27 -9.85 12.95
C THR A 206 -1.32 -10.84 14.10
N HIS A 207 -1.67 -10.41 15.31
CA HIS A 207 -1.57 -11.26 16.50
C HIS A 207 -2.92 -11.80 16.98
N ILE A 208 -4.01 -11.02 16.92
CA ILE A 208 -5.33 -11.50 17.40
C ILE A 208 -5.87 -12.72 16.66
N PRO A 209 -5.74 -12.85 15.31
CA PRO A 209 -6.23 -14.04 14.62
C PRO A 209 -5.53 -15.34 15.01
N ALA A 210 -4.40 -15.25 15.72
CA ALA A 210 -3.63 -16.41 16.17
C ALA A 210 -4.04 -16.92 17.56
N TYR A 211 -4.90 -16.17 18.28
CA TYR A 211 -5.48 -16.51 19.56
C TYR A 211 -6.97 -16.85 19.43
#